data_358e0dc71a7e164d9acc2ca82dfadf48
#
_entry.id   358e0dc71a7e164d9acc2ca82dfadf48
#
_cell.length_a   1.000
_cell.length_b   1.000
_cell.length_c   1.000
_cell.angle_alpha   90.00
_cell.angle_beta   90.00
_cell.angle_gamma   90.00
#
_symmetry.space_group_name_H-M   'P 1'
#
loop_
_entity.id
_entity.type
_entity.pdbx_description
1 polymer ?
#
loop_
_entity_poly.entity_id
_entity_poly.type
_entity_poly.pdbx_seq_one_letter_code
_entity_poly.pdbx_strand_id
1 'polypeptide(L)'
;SRGLGDVYKRQDLIADNGPMIHIAHEITPFSPTDVTIYSNCEEIRLTVFKGGKEYVYKKDPNHKGMPSPIITFKDIYHFMEWKAMARAGKQDDAYLLAEGLIGGKVVVSHKRYPSGQADRLVVRLDNENVFLKADGSDVVTVIAEVVDKRGTVKRLNNSHVHFNIQGEGRLLGDASVGMNPVPIIWGSAPVLVQSTTKPGKVRIIASMQNPGQSRPLDGILEFETVANDQKEIFLQEELLGGGKLRSNMKSVVNKSDLERENERLRKELNQLKVREVEKQQTQFGVGIND
;
A
#
# COMPACT_ATOMS: atom_id res chain seq x y z
N SER A 1 -16.31 29.57 -14.41
CA SER A 1 -15.95 28.13 -14.43
C SER A 1 -14.56 27.97 -15.03
N ARG A 2 -13.59 27.68 -14.19
CA ARG A 2 -12.24 27.34 -14.65
C ARG A 2 -12.32 25.95 -15.27
N GLY A 3 -12.19 25.87 -16.59
CA GLY A 3 -12.30 24.61 -17.33
C GLY A 3 -11.10 23.68 -17.06
N LEU A 4 -11.30 22.40 -17.29
CA LEU A 4 -10.26 21.35 -17.22
C LEU A 4 -8.95 21.76 -17.95
N GLY A 5 -9.03 22.59 -19.01
CA GLY A 5 -7.87 23.11 -19.72
C GLY A 5 -6.90 23.95 -18.88
N ASP A 6 -7.36 24.60 -17.81
CA ASP A 6 -6.49 25.38 -16.93
C ASP A 6 -5.70 24.50 -15.96
N VAL A 7 -6.25 23.33 -15.60
CA VAL A 7 -5.55 22.33 -14.76
C VAL A 7 -4.39 21.72 -15.53
N TYR A 8 -4.61 21.37 -16.80
CA TYR A 8 -3.56 20.79 -17.64
C TYR A 8 -2.45 21.79 -18.00
N LYS A 9 -2.78 23.06 -18.23
CA LYS A 9 -1.78 24.11 -18.46
C LYS A 9 -0.83 24.30 -17.27
N ARG A 10 -1.33 24.15 -16.03
CA ARG A 10 -0.50 24.27 -14.82
C ARG A 10 0.47 23.12 -14.63
N GLN A 11 0.14 21.92 -15.10
CA GLN A 11 1.02 20.75 -14.98
C GLN A 11 2.23 20.82 -15.92
N ASP A 12 2.14 21.59 -16.98
CA ASP A 12 3.20 21.72 -17.99
C ASP A 12 4.18 22.89 -17.75
N LEU A 13 3.88 23.75 -16.79
CA LEU A 13 4.73 24.91 -16.50
C LEU A 13 5.95 24.48 -15.69
N ILE A 14 7.09 24.37 -16.39
CA ILE A 14 8.40 24.12 -15.75
C ILE A 14 8.71 25.18 -14.68
N ALA A 15 8.22 26.41 -14.85
CA ALA A 15 8.37 27.50 -13.88
C ALA A 15 7.71 27.17 -12.52
N ASP A 16 6.57 26.45 -12.51
CA ASP A 16 5.83 26.15 -11.29
C ASP A 16 6.27 24.83 -10.63
N ASN A 17 6.68 23.83 -11.42
CA ASN A 17 6.96 22.48 -10.94
C ASN A 17 8.43 22.04 -11.15
N GLY A 18 9.22 22.86 -11.86
CA GLY A 18 10.56 22.48 -12.31
C GLY A 18 10.54 21.40 -13.41
N PRO A 19 11.72 21.02 -13.92
CA PRO A 19 11.85 19.97 -14.91
C PRO A 19 11.55 18.60 -14.28
N MET A 20 10.70 17.80 -14.94
CA MET A 20 10.26 16.49 -14.48
C MET A 20 10.46 15.42 -15.54
N ILE A 21 10.89 14.24 -15.13
CA ILE A 21 10.93 13.04 -15.97
C ILE A 21 10.67 11.79 -15.15
N HIS A 22 9.85 10.88 -15.67
CA HIS A 22 9.54 9.60 -15.02
C HIS A 22 9.41 8.48 -16.05
N ILE A 23 10.17 7.40 -15.85
CA ILE A 23 10.04 6.17 -16.63
C ILE A 23 8.90 5.35 -16.00
N ALA A 24 7.75 5.29 -16.67
CA ALA A 24 6.59 4.50 -16.27
C ALA A 24 6.68 3.08 -16.86
N HIS A 25 7.78 2.41 -16.56
CA HIS A 25 8.05 1.06 -17.04
C HIS A 25 8.74 0.24 -15.95
N GLU A 26 8.22 -0.92 -15.66
CA GLU A 26 8.86 -1.89 -14.76
C GLU A 26 9.70 -2.88 -15.58
N ILE A 27 10.87 -3.24 -15.05
CA ILE A 27 11.77 -4.18 -15.71
C ILE A 27 11.50 -5.59 -15.19
N THR A 28 10.48 -6.23 -15.73
CA THR A 28 10.02 -7.58 -15.36
C THR A 28 9.79 -8.46 -16.60
N PRO A 29 9.73 -9.80 -16.44
CA PRO A 29 9.41 -10.70 -17.56
C PRO A 29 8.04 -10.45 -18.22
N PHE A 30 7.13 -9.78 -17.50
CA PHE A 30 5.76 -9.52 -17.94
C PHE A 30 5.55 -8.09 -18.44
N SER A 31 6.59 -7.27 -18.42
CA SER A 31 6.51 -5.90 -18.91
C SER A 31 6.39 -5.84 -20.43
N PRO A 32 5.65 -4.87 -20.98
CA PRO A 32 5.51 -4.69 -22.43
C PRO A 32 6.85 -4.31 -23.05
N THR A 33 6.99 -4.51 -24.37
CA THR A 33 8.19 -4.08 -25.12
C THR A 33 8.28 -2.58 -25.28
N ASP A 34 7.15 -1.89 -25.20
CA ASP A 34 7.06 -0.44 -25.32
C ASP A 34 7.41 0.23 -23.97
N VAL A 35 8.25 1.25 -24.01
CA VAL A 35 8.65 2.02 -22.81
C VAL A 35 7.97 3.38 -22.82
N THR A 36 7.18 3.65 -21.77
CA THR A 36 6.48 4.93 -21.61
C THR A 36 7.22 5.85 -20.64
N ILE A 37 7.33 7.11 -21.00
CA ILE A 37 7.97 8.16 -20.21
C ILE A 37 7.03 9.35 -20.10
N TYR A 38 6.92 9.91 -18.89
CA TYR A 38 6.26 11.17 -18.61
C TYR A 38 7.30 12.26 -18.38
N SER A 39 7.20 13.37 -19.08
CA SER A 39 8.12 14.51 -18.92
C SER A 39 7.49 15.81 -19.38
N ASN A 40 7.89 16.92 -18.75
CA ASN A 40 7.57 18.28 -19.19
C ASN A 40 8.75 18.96 -19.94
N CYS A 41 9.83 18.20 -20.23
CA CYS A 41 10.99 18.71 -20.95
C CYS A 41 10.75 18.81 -22.46
N GLU A 42 11.56 19.60 -23.15
CA GLU A 42 11.49 19.85 -24.60
C GLU A 42 11.95 18.63 -25.41
N GLU A 43 12.99 17.97 -24.93
CA GLU A 43 13.57 16.79 -25.55
C GLU A 43 13.81 15.71 -24.49
N ILE A 44 13.55 14.46 -24.83
CA ILE A 44 13.80 13.28 -23.99
C ILE A 44 14.73 12.34 -24.73
N ARG A 45 15.80 11.93 -24.04
CA ARG A 45 16.74 10.92 -24.50
C ARG A 45 16.59 9.69 -23.62
N LEU A 46 16.30 8.54 -24.22
CA LEU A 46 16.22 7.24 -23.54
C LEU A 46 17.41 6.40 -23.96
N THR A 47 18.26 6.03 -23.01
CA THR A 47 19.38 5.11 -23.17
C THR A 47 19.01 3.74 -22.61
N VAL A 48 19.19 2.69 -23.39
CA VAL A 48 18.96 1.30 -23.00
C VAL A 48 20.32 0.62 -22.87
N PHE A 49 20.66 0.19 -21.66
CA PHE A 49 21.96 -0.33 -21.25
C PHE A 49 23.10 0.73 -21.26
N LYS A 50 24.15 0.45 -20.54
CA LYS A 50 25.36 1.27 -20.55
C LYS A 50 26.07 1.22 -21.89
N GLY A 51 26.21 2.38 -22.54
CA GLY A 51 26.78 2.46 -23.88
C GLY A 51 25.93 1.80 -24.98
N GLY A 52 24.66 1.56 -24.69
CA GLY A 52 23.70 0.98 -25.61
C GLY A 52 23.05 2.00 -26.51
N LYS A 53 21.95 1.59 -27.14
CA LYS A 53 21.21 2.41 -28.10
C LYS A 53 20.49 3.57 -27.41
N GLU A 54 20.55 4.73 -28.04
CA GLU A 54 19.83 5.94 -27.62
C GLU A 54 18.64 6.19 -28.54
N TYR A 55 17.53 6.59 -27.92
CA TYR A 55 16.29 6.97 -28.60
C TYR A 55 15.95 8.38 -28.19
N VAL A 56 15.61 9.23 -29.14
CA VAL A 56 15.36 10.66 -28.91
C VAL A 56 13.94 11.00 -29.33
N TYR A 57 13.24 11.71 -28.44
CA TYR A 57 11.95 12.35 -28.71
C TYR A 57 12.09 13.86 -28.55
N LYS A 58 11.57 14.61 -29.50
CA LYS A 58 11.47 16.08 -29.43
C LYS A 58 10.02 16.49 -29.41
N LYS A 59 9.67 17.34 -28.47
CA LYS A 59 8.31 17.88 -28.35
C LYS A 59 8.05 18.77 -29.56
N ASP A 60 6.92 18.57 -30.22
CA ASP A 60 6.44 19.46 -31.27
C ASP A 60 5.94 20.77 -30.62
N PRO A 61 6.56 21.93 -30.90
CA PRO A 61 6.14 23.20 -30.37
C PRO A 61 4.72 23.60 -30.78
N ASN A 62 4.21 23.03 -31.89
CA ASN A 62 2.86 23.27 -32.40
C ASN A 62 1.83 22.21 -31.93
N HIS A 63 2.21 21.34 -31.03
CA HIS A 63 1.34 20.28 -30.53
C HIS A 63 0.04 20.85 -29.95
N LYS A 64 -1.08 20.48 -30.56
CA LYS A 64 -2.43 20.84 -30.12
C LYS A 64 -3.02 19.70 -29.30
N GLY A 65 -2.75 19.65 -28.05
CA GLY A 65 -3.27 18.57 -27.19
C GLY A 65 -2.86 18.78 -25.75
N MET A 66 -2.64 17.68 -25.07
CA MET A 66 -2.13 17.72 -23.71
C MET A 66 -0.74 18.38 -23.74
N PRO A 67 -0.49 19.39 -22.88
CA PRO A 67 0.79 20.14 -22.90
C PRO A 67 2.02 19.26 -22.70
N SER A 68 1.88 18.18 -21.90
CA SER A 68 2.92 17.15 -21.71
C SER A 68 2.41 15.82 -22.23
N PRO A 69 2.62 15.50 -23.51
CA PRO A 69 2.13 14.26 -24.09
C PRO A 69 2.81 13.05 -23.45
N ILE A 70 2.09 11.94 -23.43
CA ILE A 70 2.65 10.64 -23.05
C ILE A 70 3.60 10.20 -24.15
N ILE A 71 4.86 9.99 -23.80
CA ILE A 71 5.90 9.61 -24.73
C ILE A 71 6.11 8.10 -24.66
N THR A 72 5.87 7.40 -25.77
CA THR A 72 6.05 5.96 -25.84
C THR A 72 7.07 5.61 -26.91
N PHE A 73 8.17 5.02 -26.49
CA PHE A 73 9.16 4.43 -27.36
C PHE A 73 8.77 3.01 -27.66
N LYS A 74 8.61 2.69 -28.93
CA LYS A 74 8.11 1.39 -29.39
C LYS A 74 9.21 0.36 -29.45
N ASP A 75 8.91 -0.88 -29.02
CA ASP A 75 9.74 -2.08 -29.16
C ASP A 75 11.17 -1.89 -28.59
N ILE A 76 11.27 -1.38 -27.39
CA ILE A 76 12.53 -1.03 -26.70
C ILE A 76 12.98 -2.12 -25.74
N TYR A 77 12.03 -2.69 -25.01
CA TYR A 77 12.32 -3.60 -23.92
C TYR A 77 12.19 -5.07 -24.33
N HIS A 78 13.31 -5.80 -24.28
CA HIS A 78 13.37 -7.25 -24.56
C HIS A 78 13.95 -7.99 -23.36
N PHE A 79 13.11 -8.64 -22.56
CA PHE A 79 13.50 -9.29 -21.31
C PHE A 79 14.66 -10.27 -21.46
N MET A 80 14.76 -10.99 -22.57
CA MET A 80 15.82 -11.96 -22.78
C MET A 80 17.22 -11.33 -22.89
N GLU A 81 17.33 -10.12 -23.43
CA GLU A 81 18.58 -9.35 -23.47
C GLU A 81 19.02 -8.97 -22.07
N TRP A 82 18.07 -8.50 -21.24
CA TRP A 82 18.31 -8.17 -19.84
C TRP A 82 18.75 -9.38 -19.02
N LYS A 83 18.11 -10.53 -19.24
CA LYS A 83 18.48 -11.79 -18.60
C LYS A 83 19.87 -12.27 -19.03
N ALA A 84 20.25 -12.08 -20.30
CA ALA A 84 21.60 -12.41 -20.80
C ALA A 84 22.67 -11.53 -20.13
N MET A 85 22.43 -10.22 -19.98
CA MET A 85 23.33 -9.31 -19.28
C MET A 85 23.49 -9.70 -17.80
N ALA A 86 22.39 -10.02 -17.11
CA ALA A 86 22.44 -10.45 -15.72
C ALA A 86 23.27 -11.74 -15.55
N ARG A 87 23.12 -12.72 -16.45
CA ARG A 87 23.91 -13.95 -16.46
C ARG A 87 25.39 -13.72 -16.75
N ALA A 88 25.71 -12.70 -17.55
CA ALA A 88 27.09 -12.31 -17.86
C ALA A 88 27.75 -11.48 -16.74
N GLY A 89 27.09 -11.30 -15.58
CA GLY A 89 27.61 -10.51 -14.47
C GLY A 89 27.57 -8.99 -14.71
N LYS A 90 26.90 -8.52 -15.77
CA LYS A 90 26.77 -7.10 -16.14
C LYS A 90 25.48 -6.47 -15.64
N GLN A 91 25.05 -6.82 -14.42
CA GLN A 91 23.78 -6.32 -13.84
C GLN A 91 23.78 -4.80 -13.65
N ASP A 92 24.96 -4.21 -13.36
CA ASP A 92 25.10 -2.76 -13.18
C ASP A 92 25.02 -1.95 -14.47
N ASP A 93 25.25 -2.62 -15.61
CA ASP A 93 25.15 -2.02 -16.94
C ASP A 93 23.73 -2.14 -17.53
N ALA A 94 22.88 -2.95 -16.91
CA ALA A 94 21.50 -3.18 -17.34
C ALA A 94 20.55 -2.18 -16.70
N TYR A 95 20.23 -1.08 -17.40
CA TYR A 95 19.32 -0.03 -16.94
C TYR A 95 18.60 0.68 -18.08
N LEU A 96 17.48 1.32 -17.77
CA LEU A 96 16.89 2.38 -18.58
C LEU A 96 17.28 3.72 -17.97
N LEU A 97 17.83 4.61 -18.76
CA LEU A 97 18.14 5.99 -18.37
C LEU A 97 17.37 6.96 -19.26
N ALA A 98 16.44 7.69 -18.68
CA ALA A 98 15.77 8.79 -19.35
C ALA A 98 16.35 10.12 -18.88
N GLU A 99 16.73 10.96 -19.83
CA GLU A 99 17.26 12.30 -19.61
C GLU A 99 16.33 13.32 -20.26
N GLY A 100 15.90 14.31 -19.48
CA GLY A 100 15.11 15.43 -19.96
C GLY A 100 16.02 16.62 -20.28
N LEU A 101 15.88 17.17 -21.49
CA LEU A 101 16.70 18.29 -21.97
C LEU A 101 15.84 19.52 -22.18
N ILE A 102 16.45 20.71 -21.87
CA ILE A 102 15.92 22.05 -22.16
C ILE A 102 17.05 22.86 -22.77
N GLY A 103 16.82 23.46 -23.93
CA GLY A 103 17.87 24.18 -24.67
C GLY A 103 19.08 23.31 -24.97
N GLY A 104 18.90 22.00 -25.20
CA GLY A 104 19.96 21.04 -25.48
C GLY A 104 20.80 20.59 -24.26
N LYS A 105 20.48 21.06 -23.05
CA LYS A 105 21.19 20.67 -21.82
C LYS A 105 20.34 19.72 -21.00
N VAL A 106 20.96 18.66 -20.46
CA VAL A 106 20.30 17.76 -19.53
C VAL A 106 20.01 18.50 -18.21
N VAL A 107 18.72 18.56 -17.83
CA VAL A 107 18.26 19.27 -16.63
C VAL A 107 17.68 18.31 -15.57
N VAL A 108 17.25 17.14 -15.99
CA VAL A 108 16.69 16.11 -15.09
C VAL A 108 16.95 14.73 -15.68
N SER A 109 17.09 13.72 -14.83
CA SER A 109 17.25 12.33 -15.26
C SER A 109 16.51 11.38 -14.33
N HIS A 110 16.05 10.26 -14.88
CA HIS A 110 15.48 9.14 -14.12
C HIS A 110 16.09 7.84 -14.63
N LYS A 111 16.53 7.00 -13.69
CA LYS A 111 17.19 5.73 -13.98
C LYS A 111 16.44 4.56 -13.34
N ARG A 112 16.19 3.52 -14.10
CA ARG A 112 15.55 2.30 -13.64
C ARG A 112 16.44 1.10 -13.85
N TYR A 113 16.49 0.22 -12.82
CA TYR A 113 17.18 -1.05 -12.86
C TYR A 113 16.19 -2.22 -12.72
N PRO A 114 16.50 -3.40 -13.25
CA PRO A 114 15.80 -4.62 -12.89
C PRO A 114 16.01 -4.90 -11.40
N SER A 115 14.99 -5.40 -10.72
CA SER A 115 15.14 -5.79 -9.32
C SER A 115 16.06 -7.00 -9.14
N GLY A 116 17.02 -6.87 -8.23
CA GLY A 116 17.93 -7.94 -7.83
C GLY A 116 17.31 -8.91 -6.82
N GLN A 117 18.15 -9.61 -6.06
CA GLN A 117 17.73 -10.44 -4.94
C GLN A 117 17.16 -9.55 -3.81
N ALA A 118 16.11 -10.03 -3.12
CA ALA A 118 15.55 -9.33 -1.97
C ALA A 118 16.63 -9.14 -0.89
N ASP A 119 16.79 -7.92 -0.40
CA ASP A 119 17.80 -7.53 0.58
C ASP A 119 17.16 -7.13 1.90
N ARG A 120 16.17 -6.25 1.86
CA ARG A 120 15.49 -5.71 3.03
C ARG A 120 14.06 -5.28 2.76
N LEU A 121 13.33 -5.04 3.85
CA LEU A 121 12.08 -4.32 3.83
C LEU A 121 12.34 -2.82 4.07
N VAL A 122 11.69 -1.98 3.29
CA VAL A 122 11.58 -0.53 3.52
C VAL A 122 10.17 -0.26 4.00
N VAL A 123 10.04 0.39 5.16
CA VAL A 123 8.73 0.73 5.75
C VAL A 123 8.59 2.25 5.79
N ARG A 124 7.49 2.76 5.29
CA ARG A 124 7.23 4.20 5.22
C ARG A 124 5.76 4.51 5.43
N LEU A 125 5.45 5.75 5.78
CA LEU A 125 4.09 6.28 5.68
C LEU A 125 3.72 6.43 4.20
N ASP A 126 2.47 6.19 3.85
CA ASP A 126 1.96 6.45 2.50
C ASP A 126 2.06 7.94 2.14
N ASN A 127 1.77 8.79 3.11
CA ASN A 127 1.93 10.23 3.00
C ASN A 127 2.78 10.76 4.17
N GLU A 128 4.00 11.23 3.88
CA GLU A 128 4.95 11.75 4.87
C GLU A 128 4.51 13.10 5.48
N ASN A 129 3.55 13.79 4.86
CA ASN A 129 3.04 15.07 5.35
C ASN A 129 1.81 14.92 6.27
N VAL A 130 1.41 13.70 6.58
CA VAL A 130 0.26 13.43 7.48
C VAL A 130 0.78 13.16 8.88
N PHE A 131 0.21 13.89 9.85
CA PHE A 131 0.45 13.66 11.28
C PHE A 131 -0.71 12.85 11.85
N LEU A 132 -0.40 11.76 12.51
CA LEU A 132 -1.38 10.93 13.21
C LEU A 132 -1.77 11.61 14.52
N LYS A 133 -3.03 12.03 14.65
CA LYS A 133 -3.55 12.67 15.89
C LYS A 133 -3.91 11.61 16.92
N ALA A 134 -3.54 11.87 18.17
CA ALA A 134 -3.82 10.98 19.28
C ALA A 134 -5.27 11.18 19.80
N ASP A 135 -6.26 10.85 18.98
CA ASP A 135 -7.69 10.93 19.30
C ASP A 135 -8.38 9.57 19.42
N GLY A 136 -7.60 8.49 19.22
CA GLY A 136 -8.10 7.12 19.27
C GLY A 136 -8.88 6.68 18.02
N SER A 137 -9.05 7.56 17.03
CA SER A 137 -9.80 7.29 15.80
C SER A 137 -9.01 7.55 14.54
N ASP A 138 -8.03 8.45 14.59
CA ASP A 138 -7.22 8.83 13.43
C ASP A 138 -6.36 7.67 12.93
N VAL A 139 -6.22 7.55 11.60
CA VAL A 139 -5.60 6.40 10.95
C VAL A 139 -4.62 6.85 9.88
N VAL A 140 -3.47 6.19 9.82
CA VAL A 140 -2.50 6.35 8.72
C VAL A 140 -2.24 5.01 8.05
N THR A 141 -1.91 5.07 6.76
CA THR A 141 -1.45 3.90 6.00
C THR A 141 0.07 3.81 6.09
N VAL A 142 0.55 2.64 6.48
CA VAL A 142 1.97 2.27 6.46
C VAL A 142 2.19 1.23 5.38
N ILE A 143 3.23 1.42 4.55
CA ILE A 143 3.54 0.54 3.44
C ILE A 143 4.92 -0.08 3.69
N ALA A 144 5.00 -1.41 3.63
CA ALA A 144 6.24 -2.14 3.57
C ALA A 144 6.53 -2.57 2.13
N GLU A 145 7.72 -2.29 1.63
CA GLU A 145 8.18 -2.66 0.29
C GLU A 145 9.40 -3.57 0.39
N VAL A 146 9.38 -4.66 -0.38
CA VAL A 146 10.55 -5.55 -0.50
C VAL A 146 11.48 -4.96 -1.54
N VAL A 147 12.68 -4.62 -1.15
CA VAL A 147 13.67 -4.02 -2.04
C VAL A 147 14.96 -4.84 -2.12
N ASP A 148 15.69 -4.66 -3.21
CA ASP A 148 17.04 -5.17 -3.38
C ASP A 148 18.08 -4.23 -2.74
N LYS A 149 19.37 -4.56 -2.86
CA LYS A 149 20.49 -3.74 -2.34
C LYS A 149 20.51 -2.31 -2.88
N ARG A 150 19.97 -2.08 -4.08
CA ARG A 150 19.87 -0.75 -4.72
C ARG A 150 18.63 0.03 -4.29
N GLY A 151 17.70 -0.61 -3.56
CA GLY A 151 16.40 -0.02 -3.22
C GLY A 151 15.35 -0.23 -4.31
N THR A 152 15.61 -1.04 -5.34
CA THR A 152 14.62 -1.36 -6.37
C THR A 152 13.58 -2.32 -5.82
N VAL A 153 12.30 -1.95 -5.91
CA VAL A 153 11.19 -2.77 -5.41
C VAL A 153 11.05 -4.05 -6.21
N LYS A 154 10.91 -5.18 -5.52
CA LYS A 154 10.68 -6.49 -6.11
C LYS A 154 9.19 -6.71 -6.41
N ARG A 155 8.73 -6.22 -7.56
CA ARG A 155 7.31 -6.26 -7.95
C ARG A 155 6.70 -7.65 -8.00
N LEU A 156 7.48 -8.69 -8.32
CA LEU A 156 7.00 -10.07 -8.43
C LEU A 156 7.19 -10.90 -7.14
N ASN A 157 7.48 -10.26 -6.01
CA ASN A 157 7.48 -10.95 -4.73
C ASN A 157 6.03 -11.21 -4.29
N ASN A 158 5.71 -12.46 -3.93
CA ASN A 158 4.39 -12.92 -3.51
C ASN A 158 4.38 -13.51 -2.09
N SER A 159 5.38 -13.20 -1.29
CA SER A 159 5.45 -13.60 0.12
C SER A 159 4.50 -12.77 0.97
N HIS A 160 4.58 -12.94 2.29
CA HIS A 160 3.78 -12.19 3.26
C HIS A 160 4.69 -11.38 4.18
N VAL A 161 4.23 -10.22 4.61
CA VAL A 161 4.86 -9.37 5.61
C VAL A 161 4.09 -9.49 6.92
N HIS A 162 4.81 -9.76 7.99
CA HIS A 162 4.29 -9.72 9.34
C HIS A 162 4.66 -8.39 9.98
N PHE A 163 3.67 -7.66 10.46
CA PHE A 163 3.84 -6.39 11.15
C PHE A 163 3.73 -6.57 12.66
N ASN A 164 4.64 -5.93 13.38
CA ASN A 164 4.57 -5.76 14.83
C ASN A 164 4.59 -4.28 15.16
N ILE A 165 3.77 -3.85 16.12
CA ILE A 165 3.67 -2.47 16.54
C ILE A 165 3.96 -2.33 18.04
N GLN A 166 4.63 -1.26 18.40
CA GLN A 166 4.96 -0.89 19.77
C GLN A 166 4.65 0.60 19.98
N GLY A 167 4.24 0.98 21.20
CA GLY A 167 3.96 2.36 21.56
C GLY A 167 2.49 2.78 21.36
N GLU A 168 2.26 4.05 21.04
CA GLU A 168 0.94 4.68 21.05
C GLU A 168 0.20 4.53 19.70
N GLY A 169 0.12 3.31 19.22
CA GLY A 169 -0.62 2.93 18.01
C GLY A 169 -1.07 1.49 18.06
N ARG A 170 -2.05 1.14 17.23
CA ARG A 170 -2.52 -0.23 17.03
C ARG A 170 -2.70 -0.55 15.56
N LEU A 171 -2.41 -1.77 15.16
CA LEU A 171 -2.74 -2.24 13.82
C LEU A 171 -4.24 -2.44 13.69
N LEU A 172 -4.84 -1.98 12.60
CA LEU A 172 -6.21 -2.31 12.25
C LEU A 172 -6.22 -3.61 11.46
N GLY A 173 -6.95 -4.58 12.00
CA GLY A 173 -6.95 -5.94 11.50
C GLY A 173 -5.74 -6.73 12.01
N ASP A 174 -6.01 -7.93 12.48
CA ASP A 174 -5.04 -8.88 13.03
C ASP A 174 -5.16 -10.25 12.35
N ALA A 175 -4.49 -11.24 12.91
CA ALA A 175 -4.56 -12.60 12.41
C ALA A 175 -5.99 -13.20 12.42
N SER A 176 -6.88 -12.70 13.26
CA SER A 176 -8.27 -13.21 13.37
C SER A 176 -9.10 -12.89 12.13
N VAL A 177 -8.78 -11.80 11.44
CA VAL A 177 -9.42 -11.38 10.17
C VAL A 177 -8.49 -11.56 8.97
N GLY A 178 -7.35 -12.25 9.12
CA GLY A 178 -6.41 -12.51 8.05
C GLY A 178 -5.64 -11.28 7.54
N MET A 179 -5.59 -10.21 8.34
CA MET A 179 -4.94 -8.97 7.96
C MET A 179 -3.48 -8.84 8.43
N ASN A 180 -2.98 -9.79 9.20
CA ASN A 180 -1.58 -9.89 9.58
C ASN A 180 -1.22 -11.37 9.81
N PRO A 181 -0.38 -11.98 9.00
CA PRO A 181 0.51 -11.36 7.99
C PRO A 181 -0.23 -10.88 6.72
N VAL A 182 0.27 -9.80 6.14
CA VAL A 182 -0.28 -9.16 4.94
C VAL A 182 0.39 -9.72 3.68
N PRO A 183 -0.35 -10.16 2.67
CA PRO A 183 0.23 -10.60 1.41
C PRO A 183 0.89 -9.44 0.67
N ILE A 184 2.05 -9.69 0.07
CA ILE A 184 2.72 -8.73 -0.79
C ILE A 184 2.03 -8.76 -2.15
N ILE A 185 1.53 -7.60 -2.58
CA ILE A 185 0.94 -7.41 -3.90
C ILE A 185 1.78 -6.38 -4.63
N TRP A 186 2.32 -6.77 -5.77
CA TRP A 186 3.16 -5.90 -6.60
C TRP A 186 4.33 -5.27 -5.84
N GLY A 187 4.94 -6.06 -4.94
CA GLY A 187 6.12 -5.70 -4.15
C GLY A 187 5.84 -4.90 -2.89
N SER A 188 4.58 -4.61 -2.57
CA SER A 188 4.16 -3.78 -1.44
C SER A 188 3.13 -4.50 -0.57
N ALA A 189 3.16 -4.24 0.73
CA ALA A 189 2.19 -4.70 1.71
C ALA A 189 1.73 -3.51 2.56
N PRO A 190 0.50 -3.01 2.39
CA PRO A 190 -0.04 -1.93 3.18
C PRO A 190 -0.66 -2.44 4.47
N VAL A 191 -0.58 -1.65 5.55
CA VAL A 191 -1.29 -1.87 6.80
C VAL A 191 -1.82 -0.54 7.34
N LEU A 192 -2.97 -0.57 7.99
CA LEU A 192 -3.55 0.59 8.65
C LEU A 192 -3.12 0.64 10.12
N VAL A 193 -2.71 1.81 10.55
CA VAL A 193 -2.31 2.09 11.93
C VAL A 193 -3.21 3.15 12.50
N GLN A 194 -3.91 2.81 13.57
CA GLN A 194 -4.78 3.72 14.31
C GLN A 194 -4.05 4.25 15.54
N SER A 195 -4.26 5.53 15.86
CA SER A 195 -3.74 6.14 17.06
C SER A 195 -4.40 5.59 18.34
N THR A 196 -3.71 5.74 19.46
CA THR A 196 -4.35 5.73 20.79
C THR A 196 -4.82 7.14 21.16
N THR A 197 -5.41 7.29 22.35
CA THR A 197 -5.79 8.63 22.89
C THR A 197 -4.62 9.36 23.54
N LYS A 198 -3.43 8.75 23.59
CA LYS A 198 -2.23 9.31 24.16
C LYS A 198 -1.23 9.68 23.08
N PRO A 199 -0.70 10.91 23.05
CA PRO A 199 0.39 11.25 22.16
C PRO A 199 1.67 10.52 22.58
N GLY A 200 2.44 10.07 21.60
CA GLY A 200 3.68 9.35 21.89
C GLY A 200 4.31 8.71 20.65
N LYS A 201 5.35 7.92 20.89
CA LYS A 201 6.08 7.22 19.84
C LYS A 201 5.33 5.98 19.37
N VAL A 202 5.35 5.76 18.07
CA VAL A 202 4.90 4.55 17.41
C VAL A 202 6.09 3.94 16.69
N ARG A 203 6.35 2.67 16.95
CA ARG A 203 7.39 1.89 16.27
C ARG A 203 6.75 0.68 15.60
N ILE A 204 6.99 0.56 14.31
CA ILE A 204 6.48 -0.52 13.47
C ILE A 204 7.65 -1.32 12.94
N ILE A 205 7.59 -2.63 13.09
CA ILE A 205 8.59 -3.57 12.60
C ILE A 205 7.90 -4.47 11.59
N ALA A 206 8.37 -4.46 10.35
CA ALA A 206 7.93 -5.34 9.30
C ALA A 206 8.95 -6.45 9.08
N SER A 207 8.51 -7.70 9.03
CA SER A 207 9.36 -8.87 8.86
C SER A 207 8.78 -9.84 7.85
N MET A 208 9.64 -10.60 7.16
CA MET A 208 9.23 -11.65 6.25
C MET A 208 9.73 -13.00 6.74
N GLN A 209 8.91 -14.03 6.55
CA GLN A 209 9.33 -15.42 6.73
C GLN A 209 9.41 -16.08 5.36
N ASN A 210 10.63 -16.38 4.91
CA ASN A 210 10.87 -17.11 3.68
C ASN A 210 11.51 -18.47 4.02
N PRO A 211 10.73 -19.55 4.05
CA PRO A 211 11.30 -20.87 4.28
C PRO A 211 12.25 -21.22 3.12
N GLY A 212 13.49 -21.57 3.44
CA GLY A 212 14.49 -22.06 2.48
C GLY A 212 15.27 -21.00 1.69
N GLN A 213 15.07 -19.70 1.93
CA GLN A 213 15.82 -18.60 1.32
C GLN A 213 16.44 -17.70 2.39
N SER A 214 17.45 -16.92 2.01
CA SER A 214 17.98 -15.86 2.89
C SER A 214 16.85 -14.86 3.17
N ARG A 215 16.54 -14.69 4.45
CA ARG A 215 15.51 -13.75 4.90
C ARG A 215 15.99 -12.32 4.63
N PRO A 216 15.18 -11.47 3.98
CA PRO A 216 15.47 -10.05 3.91
C PRO A 216 15.54 -9.42 5.30
N LEU A 217 16.33 -8.37 5.46
CA LEU A 217 16.41 -7.62 6.72
C LEU A 217 15.04 -7.00 7.03
N ASP A 218 14.70 -6.98 8.31
CA ASP A 218 13.47 -6.36 8.80
C ASP A 218 13.49 -4.85 8.53
N GLY A 219 12.31 -4.31 8.18
CA GLY A 219 12.10 -2.87 8.06
C GLY A 219 11.56 -2.29 9.35
N ILE A 220 12.02 -1.10 9.72
CA ILE A 220 11.57 -0.38 10.91
C ILE A 220 11.14 1.03 10.51
N LEU A 221 9.99 1.45 11.03
CA LEU A 221 9.48 2.81 10.91
C LEU A 221 9.17 3.33 12.33
N GLU A 222 9.68 4.53 12.64
CA GLU A 222 9.36 5.22 13.88
C GLU A 222 8.79 6.61 13.55
N PHE A 223 7.70 6.98 14.21
CA PHE A 223 7.11 8.31 14.11
C PHE A 223 6.39 8.65 15.42
N GLU A 224 5.96 9.90 15.56
CA GLU A 224 5.25 10.37 16.75
C GLU A 224 3.82 10.76 16.41
N THR A 225 2.89 10.42 17.28
CA THR A 225 1.53 10.94 17.24
C THR A 225 1.48 12.30 17.90
N VAL A 226 0.69 13.22 17.33
CA VAL A 226 0.52 14.56 17.86
C VAL A 226 -0.68 14.63 18.79
N ALA A 227 -0.61 15.49 19.81
CA ALA A 227 -1.72 15.69 20.73
C ALA A 227 -2.96 16.17 19.97
N ASN A 228 -4.13 15.72 20.40
CA ASN A 228 -5.39 16.24 19.91
C ASN A 228 -5.77 17.49 20.70
N ASP A 229 -5.74 18.66 20.05
CA ASP A 229 -6.12 19.94 20.65
C ASP A 229 -7.65 20.16 20.71
N GLN A 230 -8.41 19.29 20.03
CA GLN A 230 -9.86 19.37 20.08
C GLN A 230 -10.35 18.77 21.39
N LYS A 231 -11.18 19.53 22.10
CA LYS A 231 -11.89 19.00 23.26
C LYS A 231 -12.69 17.79 22.79
N GLU A 232 -12.48 16.67 23.49
CA GLU A 232 -13.26 15.46 23.25
C GLU A 232 -14.75 15.83 23.34
N ILE A 233 -15.49 15.58 22.25
CA ILE A 233 -16.94 15.81 22.21
C ILE A 233 -17.67 14.79 23.09
N PHE A 234 -16.98 13.72 23.48
CA PHE A 234 -17.51 12.69 24.36
C PHE A 234 -17.33 13.09 25.82
N LEU A 235 -18.42 13.70 26.35
CA LEU A 235 -18.80 13.65 27.76
C LEU A 235 -17.64 13.49 28.74
N GLN A 236 -16.83 14.51 28.86
CA GLN A 236 -16.08 14.67 30.09
C GLN A 236 -17.12 14.78 31.22
N GLU A 237 -16.97 13.97 32.26
CA GLU A 237 -17.83 14.01 33.44
C GLU A 237 -17.99 15.43 33.99
N GLU A 238 -17.03 16.31 33.76
CA GLU A 238 -17.01 17.74 34.10
C GLU A 238 -18.06 18.56 33.33
N LEU A 239 -18.41 18.23 32.09
CA LEU A 239 -19.45 18.91 31.32
C LEU A 239 -20.86 18.56 31.79
N LEU A 240 -21.02 17.47 32.51
CA LEU A 240 -22.29 17.01 33.06
C LEU A 240 -22.51 17.41 34.54
N GLY A 241 -21.69 18.32 35.07
CA GLY A 241 -21.92 18.91 36.40
C GLY A 241 -21.82 17.90 37.56
N GLY A 242 -20.94 16.90 37.48
CA GLY A 242 -20.60 16.02 38.62
C GLY A 242 -21.76 15.19 39.19
N GLY A 243 -22.92 15.19 38.56
CA GLY A 243 -24.11 14.51 39.05
C GLY A 243 -24.30 13.13 38.47
N LYS A 244 -24.14 12.10 39.30
CA LYS A 244 -24.72 10.73 39.24
C LYS A 244 -25.36 10.22 37.91
N LEU A 245 -24.86 10.56 36.74
CA LEU A 245 -25.25 9.95 35.47
C LEU A 245 -24.57 8.61 35.21
N ARG A 246 -23.76 8.13 36.17
CA ARG A 246 -23.04 6.85 36.08
C ARG A 246 -23.92 5.61 35.97
N SER A 247 -25.18 5.70 36.37
CA SER A 247 -26.05 4.53 36.40
C SER A 247 -26.91 4.35 35.16
N ASN A 248 -27.16 5.41 34.37
CA ASN A 248 -28.14 5.35 33.29
C ASN A 248 -27.54 5.30 31.88
N MET A 249 -26.23 5.54 31.71
CA MET A 249 -25.55 5.29 30.42
C MET A 249 -24.74 3.99 30.38
N LYS A 250 -24.97 3.10 31.34
CA LYS A 250 -24.63 1.70 31.17
C LYS A 250 -25.57 1.12 30.14
N SER A 251 -25.07 1.12 28.91
CA SER A 251 -25.66 0.39 27.79
C SER A 251 -27.13 0.71 27.50
N VAL A 252 -27.37 1.49 26.47
CA VAL A 252 -28.68 1.54 25.77
C VAL A 252 -29.03 0.18 25.13
N VAL A 253 -28.13 -0.77 25.17
CA VAL A 253 -28.45 -2.19 24.98
C VAL A 253 -28.45 -2.81 26.36
N ASN A 254 -29.63 -2.97 26.90
CA ASN A 254 -29.85 -3.63 28.17
C ASN A 254 -29.21 -5.03 28.06
N LYS A 255 -28.11 -5.27 28.77
CA LYS A 255 -27.40 -6.55 28.75
C LYS A 255 -28.36 -7.69 29.08
N SER A 256 -29.42 -7.38 29.86
CA SER A 256 -30.52 -8.29 30.16
C SER A 256 -31.39 -8.65 28.95
N ASP A 257 -31.56 -7.75 27.97
CA ASP A 257 -32.38 -8.02 26.80
C ASP A 257 -31.61 -8.87 25.78
N LEU A 258 -30.29 -8.61 25.63
CA LEU A 258 -29.41 -9.48 24.87
C LEU A 258 -29.24 -10.88 25.49
N GLU A 259 -29.16 -10.96 26.80
CA GLU A 259 -29.09 -12.22 27.53
C GLU A 259 -30.38 -13.02 27.39
N ARG A 260 -31.55 -12.35 27.51
CA ARG A 260 -32.86 -12.96 27.27
C ARG A 260 -33.05 -13.45 25.84
N GLU A 261 -32.63 -12.66 24.86
CA GLU A 261 -32.71 -13.05 23.45
C GLU A 261 -31.77 -14.22 23.14
N ASN A 262 -30.57 -14.24 23.70
CA ASN A 262 -29.63 -15.36 23.58
C ASN A 262 -30.18 -16.64 24.27
N GLU A 263 -30.83 -16.52 25.45
CA GLU A 263 -31.50 -17.67 26.08
C GLU A 263 -32.65 -18.18 25.25
N ARG A 264 -33.45 -17.29 24.66
CA ARG A 264 -34.55 -17.66 23.78
C ARG A 264 -34.05 -18.41 22.54
N LEU A 265 -33.05 -17.87 21.86
CA LEU A 265 -32.43 -18.49 20.68
C LEU A 265 -31.79 -19.85 21.01
N ARG A 266 -31.18 -20.00 22.19
CA ARG A 266 -30.65 -21.31 22.65
C ARG A 266 -31.77 -22.32 22.91
N LYS A 267 -32.89 -21.90 23.46
CA LYS A 267 -34.06 -22.78 23.66
C LYS A 267 -34.67 -23.22 22.34
N GLU A 268 -34.83 -22.31 21.40
CA GLU A 268 -35.30 -22.61 20.03
C GLU A 268 -34.38 -23.58 19.30
N LEU A 269 -33.06 -23.36 19.38
CA LEU A 269 -32.07 -24.24 18.78
C LEU A 269 -32.11 -25.64 19.35
N ASN A 270 -32.26 -25.76 20.68
CA ASN A 270 -32.41 -27.06 21.32
C ASN A 270 -33.72 -27.78 20.92
N GLN A 271 -34.83 -27.05 20.80
CA GLN A 271 -36.09 -27.63 20.32
C GLN A 271 -35.98 -28.09 18.86
N LEU A 272 -35.29 -27.37 18.00
CA LEU A 272 -35.04 -27.79 16.62
C LEU A 272 -34.17 -29.05 16.55
N LYS A 273 -33.12 -29.12 17.38
CA LYS A 273 -32.29 -30.33 17.47
C LYS A 273 -33.07 -31.56 17.95
N VAL A 274 -33.94 -31.41 18.95
CA VAL A 274 -34.79 -32.50 19.42
C VAL A 274 -35.74 -32.99 18.33
N ARG A 275 -36.40 -32.05 17.62
CA ARG A 275 -37.27 -32.39 16.48
C ARG A 275 -36.53 -33.09 15.33
N GLU A 276 -35.28 -32.72 15.11
CA GLU A 276 -34.45 -33.34 14.07
C GLU A 276 -34.06 -34.76 14.43
N VAL A 277 -33.74 -35.02 15.71
CA VAL A 277 -33.48 -36.36 16.26
C VAL A 277 -34.75 -37.22 16.21
N GLU A 278 -35.90 -36.68 16.59
CA GLU A 278 -37.18 -37.37 16.50
C GLU A 278 -37.56 -37.74 15.06
N LYS A 279 -37.31 -36.83 14.09
CA LYS A 279 -37.52 -37.13 12.67
C LYS A 279 -36.59 -38.22 12.16
N GLN A 280 -35.33 -38.23 12.59
CA GLN A 280 -34.40 -39.30 12.24
C GLN A 280 -34.79 -40.65 12.86
N GLN A 281 -35.24 -40.66 14.11
CA GLN A 281 -35.73 -41.89 14.75
C GLN A 281 -37.01 -42.42 14.08
N THR A 282 -37.90 -41.55 13.61
CA THR A 282 -39.11 -41.94 12.88
C THR A 282 -38.81 -42.51 11.49
N GLN A 283 -37.76 -42.02 10.84
CA GLN A 283 -37.28 -42.54 9.54
C GLN A 283 -36.58 -43.90 9.67
N PHE A 284 -35.93 -44.18 10.80
CA PHE A 284 -35.28 -45.47 11.05
C PHE A 284 -36.22 -46.51 11.70
N GLY A 285 -37.41 -46.09 12.18
CA GLY A 285 -38.40 -46.96 12.84
C GLY A 285 -39.39 -47.66 11.89
N VAL A 286 -39.31 -47.44 10.59
CA VAL A 286 -40.19 -48.08 9.57
C VAL A 286 -39.39 -49.08 8.74
N GLY A 287 -38.75 -50.03 9.40
CA GLY A 287 -37.91 -51.02 8.68
C GLY A 287 -37.70 -52.33 9.39
N ILE A 288 -38.51 -52.67 10.38
CA ILE A 288 -38.49 -54.04 10.95
C ILE A 288 -39.93 -54.43 11.28
N ASN A 289 -40.66 -54.90 10.29
CA ASN A 289 -41.75 -55.89 10.36
C ASN A 289 -42.15 -56.17 8.89
N ASP A 290 -41.58 -57.20 8.34
CA ASP A 290 -42.14 -58.44 7.75
C ASP A 290 -40.99 -59.20 7.05
#